data_f3d0d2e10878916561d8078b5c5a9074
#
_entry.id   f3d0d2e10878916561d8078b5c5a9074
#
_cell.length_a   1.000
_cell.length_b   1.000
_cell.length_c   1.000
_cell.angle_alpha   90.00
_cell.angle_beta   90.00
_cell.angle_gamma   90.00
#
_symmetry.space_group_name_H-M   'P 1'
#
loop_
_entity.id
_entity.type
_entity.pdbx_description
1 polymer ?
#
loop_
_entity_poly.entity_id
_entity_poly.type
_entity_poly.pdbx_seq_one_letter_code
_entity_poly.pdbx_strand_id
1 'polypeptide(L)'
;MKAFRLVIRQTSANYRKPECVDNKMTYPLPPFSTVIGALHKACGYTEYHPMNVSIQGQYESMHREPYTDYCFLNSLQDDRGILVKMKNGEMLSTAFDKVAVAKKPQGNSFRKNITIQVYNETLLKEYQQLKDLNDTISEFKKNRLGPVLNHLKKRKKALAEKRKKAKAAGIPYESVLQRENELKKYEKEIKQRYDEYVRENYTKPISYFRTLTKSMKFYEVLNNIQLIILSLIHI
;
A
#
# COMPACT_ATOMS: atom_id res chain seq x y z
N MET A 1 -53.48 -0.85 2.39
CA MET A 1 -52.03 -1.09 2.29
C MET A 1 -51.81 -2.60 2.17
N LYS A 2 -51.16 -3.04 1.12
CA LYS A 2 -50.85 -4.49 0.95
C LYS A 2 -49.42 -4.72 1.46
N ALA A 3 -49.26 -5.74 2.33
CA ALA A 3 -47.95 -6.14 2.83
C ALA A 3 -47.58 -7.51 2.25
N PHE A 4 -46.32 -7.65 1.86
CA PHE A 4 -45.78 -8.94 1.45
C PHE A 4 -45.03 -9.58 2.62
N ARG A 5 -45.30 -10.85 2.86
CA ARG A 5 -44.52 -11.65 3.81
C ARG A 5 -43.67 -12.65 3.03
N LEU A 6 -42.36 -12.56 3.20
CA LEU A 6 -41.38 -13.46 2.61
C LEU A 6 -40.76 -14.32 3.70
N VAL A 7 -40.65 -15.60 3.46
CA VAL A 7 -39.92 -16.54 4.32
C VAL A 7 -38.71 -17.02 3.52
N ILE A 8 -37.52 -16.68 4.01
CA ILE A 8 -36.28 -17.01 3.34
C ILE A 8 -35.50 -17.99 4.21
N ARG A 9 -35.02 -19.06 3.61
CA ARG A 9 -34.11 -20.03 4.24
C ARG A 9 -32.77 -20.02 3.50
N GLN A 10 -31.68 -19.93 4.26
CA GLN A 10 -30.33 -19.96 3.72
C GLN A 10 -29.54 -21.00 4.48
N THR A 11 -28.79 -21.83 3.77
CA THR A 11 -27.89 -22.81 4.38
C THR A 11 -26.72 -22.12 5.07
N SER A 12 -26.19 -21.07 4.43
CA SER A 12 -25.12 -20.26 4.98
C SER A 12 -25.17 -18.83 4.44
N ALA A 13 -24.73 -17.85 5.24
CA ALA A 13 -24.57 -16.47 4.80
C ALA A 13 -23.50 -15.72 5.61
N ASN A 14 -22.95 -14.68 4.98
CA ASN A 14 -22.17 -13.63 5.64
C ASN A 14 -22.78 -12.26 5.27
N TYR A 15 -23.35 -11.57 6.25
CA TYR A 15 -23.84 -10.20 6.11
C TYR A 15 -22.74 -9.24 6.56
N ARG A 16 -21.76 -9.05 5.69
CA ARG A 16 -20.52 -8.38 5.99
C ARG A 16 -20.71 -6.99 6.59
N LYS A 17 -20.02 -6.74 7.71
CA LYS A 17 -19.90 -5.40 8.30
C LYS A 17 -18.94 -4.55 7.46
N PRO A 18 -19.33 -3.34 7.03
CA PRO A 18 -18.50 -2.51 6.13
C PRO A 18 -17.20 -2.08 6.78
N GLU A 19 -17.15 -1.91 8.10
CA GLU A 19 -15.96 -1.53 8.86
C GLU A 19 -14.92 -2.65 8.99
N CYS A 20 -15.30 -3.91 8.73
CA CYS A 20 -14.42 -5.06 8.87
C CYS A 20 -13.82 -5.47 7.53
N VAL A 21 -12.73 -4.79 7.13
CA VAL A 21 -12.07 -5.03 5.84
C VAL A 21 -11.30 -6.35 5.82
N ASP A 22 -10.52 -6.63 6.86
CA ASP A 22 -9.64 -7.80 6.93
C ASP A 22 -10.34 -9.04 7.47
N ASN A 23 -11.09 -8.91 8.55
CA ASN A 23 -11.91 -9.99 9.12
C ASN A 23 -13.33 -9.75 8.71
N LYS A 24 -13.86 -10.50 7.77
CA LYS A 24 -15.21 -10.37 7.24
C LYS A 24 -16.24 -10.78 8.31
N MET A 25 -16.36 -9.96 9.35
CA MET A 25 -17.38 -10.15 10.40
C MET A 25 -18.78 -9.98 9.83
N THR A 26 -19.74 -10.73 10.38
CA THR A 26 -21.12 -10.72 9.93
C THR A 26 -22.05 -10.01 10.91
N TYR A 27 -23.07 -9.36 10.38
CA TYR A 27 -24.26 -9.01 11.18
C TYR A 27 -25.09 -10.27 11.46
N PRO A 28 -25.82 -10.33 12.58
CA PRO A 28 -26.73 -11.45 12.89
C PRO A 28 -27.94 -11.53 11.94
N LEU A 29 -28.31 -10.39 11.34
CA LEU A 29 -29.39 -10.28 10.35
C LEU A 29 -28.88 -9.44 9.16
N PRO A 30 -29.44 -9.64 7.95
CA PRO A 30 -29.08 -8.84 6.80
C PRO A 30 -29.40 -7.35 7.02
N PRO A 31 -28.51 -6.43 6.59
CA PRO A 31 -28.82 -5.00 6.56
C PRO A 31 -30.04 -4.72 5.67
N PHE A 32 -30.81 -3.68 6.01
CA PHE A 32 -31.96 -3.27 5.20
C PHE A 32 -31.63 -3.05 3.74
N SER A 33 -30.50 -2.40 3.46
CA SER A 33 -30.02 -2.18 2.10
C SER A 33 -29.81 -3.47 1.30
N THR A 34 -29.35 -4.54 1.95
CA THR A 34 -29.16 -5.85 1.33
C THR A 34 -30.50 -6.46 0.93
N VAL A 35 -31.50 -6.39 1.83
CA VAL A 35 -32.83 -6.91 1.57
C VAL A 35 -33.55 -6.09 0.50
N ILE A 36 -33.51 -4.77 0.59
CA ILE A 36 -34.09 -3.86 -0.39
C ILE A 36 -33.46 -4.13 -1.78
N GLY A 37 -32.13 -4.22 -1.86
CA GLY A 37 -31.45 -4.54 -3.12
C GLY A 37 -31.84 -5.91 -3.69
N ALA A 38 -32.00 -6.91 -2.85
CA ALA A 38 -32.46 -8.24 -3.28
C ALA A 38 -33.89 -8.20 -3.82
N LEU A 39 -34.79 -7.45 -3.16
CA LEU A 39 -36.17 -7.27 -3.63
C LEU A 39 -36.23 -6.50 -4.94
N HIS A 40 -35.47 -5.42 -5.09
CA HIS A 40 -35.36 -4.69 -6.36
C HIS A 40 -34.91 -5.60 -7.50
N LYS A 41 -33.88 -6.41 -7.24
CA LYS A 41 -33.39 -7.38 -8.24
C LYS A 41 -34.43 -8.43 -8.60
N ALA A 42 -35.15 -8.97 -7.61
CA ALA A 42 -36.19 -9.97 -7.84
C ALA A 42 -37.39 -9.41 -8.61
N CYS A 43 -37.73 -8.13 -8.37
CA CYS A 43 -38.84 -7.45 -9.09
C CYS A 43 -38.40 -6.88 -10.45
N GLY A 44 -37.12 -6.96 -10.82
CA GLY A 44 -36.61 -6.41 -12.07
C GLY A 44 -36.58 -4.87 -12.13
N TYR A 45 -36.59 -4.19 -10.97
CA TYR A 45 -36.50 -2.74 -10.93
C TYR A 45 -35.15 -2.21 -11.37
N THR A 46 -35.16 -1.22 -12.24
CA THR A 46 -33.96 -0.51 -12.71
C THR A 46 -33.72 0.79 -11.96
N GLU A 47 -34.78 1.34 -11.33
CA GLU A 47 -34.76 2.54 -10.53
C GLU A 47 -35.10 2.22 -9.07
N TYR A 48 -34.75 3.15 -8.17
CA TYR A 48 -35.04 2.98 -6.76
C TYR A 48 -36.53 3.17 -6.46
N HIS A 49 -37.17 2.14 -5.92
CA HIS A 49 -38.53 2.17 -5.41
C HIS A 49 -38.49 2.19 -3.88
N PRO A 50 -39.05 3.22 -3.21
CA PRO A 50 -39.12 3.28 -1.76
C PRO A 50 -39.94 2.13 -1.21
N MET A 51 -39.42 1.45 -0.19
CA MET A 51 -40.15 0.39 0.50
C MET A 51 -39.77 0.36 1.99
N ASN A 52 -40.76 0.09 2.83
CA ASN A 52 -40.55 -0.14 4.25
C ASN A 52 -40.38 -1.63 4.48
N VAL A 53 -39.29 -2.02 5.10
CA VAL A 53 -38.90 -3.42 5.33
C VAL A 53 -38.73 -3.67 6.82
N SER A 54 -39.33 -4.73 7.32
CA SER A 54 -39.07 -5.29 8.65
C SER A 54 -38.40 -6.66 8.49
N ILE A 55 -37.30 -6.89 9.20
CA ILE A 55 -36.52 -8.11 9.10
C ILE A 55 -36.48 -8.77 10.47
N GLN A 56 -36.92 -10.01 10.52
CA GLN A 56 -36.84 -10.87 11.69
C GLN A 56 -36.20 -12.19 11.28
N GLY A 57 -35.51 -12.85 12.19
CA GLY A 57 -34.92 -14.13 11.87
C GLY A 57 -34.09 -14.72 12.99
N GLN A 58 -33.67 -15.94 12.74
CA GLN A 58 -32.76 -16.69 13.61
C GLN A 58 -31.77 -17.48 12.76
N TYR A 59 -30.67 -17.82 13.35
CA TYR A 59 -29.65 -18.72 12.79
C TYR A 59 -29.29 -19.77 13.85
N GLU A 60 -28.89 -20.95 13.39
CA GLU A 60 -28.58 -22.06 14.29
C GLU A 60 -27.19 -21.88 14.94
N SER A 61 -26.21 -21.52 14.16
CA SER A 61 -24.82 -21.35 14.63
C SER A 61 -24.06 -20.32 13.84
N MET A 62 -22.98 -19.82 14.44
CA MET A 62 -21.97 -18.96 13.80
C MET A 62 -20.58 -19.57 14.02
N HIS A 63 -19.80 -19.67 12.95
CA HIS A 63 -18.42 -20.15 13.03
C HIS A 63 -17.49 -19.30 12.16
N ARG A 64 -16.19 -19.50 12.32
CA ARG A 64 -15.16 -18.82 11.52
C ARG A 64 -14.53 -19.81 10.56
N GLU A 65 -14.52 -19.43 9.28
CA GLU A 65 -13.84 -20.18 8.24
C GLU A 65 -12.56 -19.48 7.80
N PRO A 66 -11.43 -20.21 7.70
CA PRO A 66 -10.20 -19.65 7.18
C PRO A 66 -10.25 -19.54 5.65
N TYR A 67 -9.69 -18.47 5.11
CA TYR A 67 -9.43 -18.32 3.69
C TYR A 67 -8.07 -17.70 3.43
N THR A 68 -7.49 -18.02 2.30
CA THR A 68 -6.20 -17.47 1.90
C THR A 68 -6.41 -16.26 1.01
N ASP A 69 -5.78 -15.15 1.39
CA ASP A 69 -5.78 -13.92 0.62
C ASP A 69 -4.36 -13.44 0.39
N TYR A 70 -4.17 -12.55 -0.58
CA TYR A 70 -2.90 -11.90 -0.81
C TYR A 70 -2.81 -10.60 -0.02
N CYS A 71 -1.66 -10.35 0.59
CA CYS A 71 -1.35 -9.06 1.20
C CYS A 71 -0.06 -8.48 0.63
N PHE A 72 -0.03 -7.17 0.46
CA PHE A 72 1.19 -6.45 0.13
C PHE A 72 2.08 -6.34 1.36
N LEU A 73 3.37 -6.62 1.19
CA LEU A 73 4.35 -6.32 2.22
C LEU A 73 4.65 -4.82 2.22
N ASN A 74 4.88 -4.26 3.41
CA ASN A 74 5.27 -2.86 3.57
C ASN A 74 6.63 -2.56 2.94
N SER A 75 7.51 -3.55 2.88
CA SER A 75 8.81 -3.47 2.22
C SER A 75 8.93 -4.48 1.09
N LEU A 76 9.68 -4.10 0.07
CA LEU A 76 9.99 -4.97 -1.05
C LEU A 76 10.99 -6.04 -0.60
N GLN A 77 10.61 -7.32 -0.73
CA GLN A 77 11.45 -8.48 -0.37
C GLN A 77 12.04 -9.08 -1.65
N ASP A 78 13.35 -9.28 -1.66
CA ASP A 78 14.07 -9.82 -2.82
C ASP A 78 14.10 -11.34 -2.87
N ASP A 79 13.62 -12.02 -1.85
CA ASP A 79 13.82 -13.46 -1.65
C ASP A 79 12.54 -14.27 -1.50
N ARG A 80 11.39 -13.66 -1.33
CA ARG A 80 10.16 -14.39 -1.01
C ARG A 80 8.90 -13.77 -1.60
N GLY A 81 7.85 -14.59 -1.68
CA GLY A 81 6.52 -14.17 -2.11
C GLY A 81 6.40 -14.05 -3.63
N ILE A 82 5.54 -13.18 -4.06
CA ILE A 82 5.24 -12.91 -5.45
C ILE A 82 5.67 -11.48 -5.76
N LEU A 83 6.65 -11.32 -6.63
CA LEU A 83 7.04 -10.02 -7.16
C LEU A 83 6.02 -9.61 -8.21
N VAL A 84 5.47 -8.40 -8.06
CA VAL A 84 4.48 -7.82 -8.98
C VAL A 84 4.85 -6.38 -9.32
N LYS A 85 4.44 -5.92 -10.50
CA LYS A 85 4.49 -4.50 -10.89
C LYS A 85 3.06 -3.96 -10.91
N MET A 86 2.81 -2.93 -10.11
CA MET A 86 1.53 -2.24 -10.03
C MET A 86 1.31 -1.39 -11.27
N LYS A 87 0.07 -1.33 -11.76
CA LYS A 87 -0.31 -0.37 -12.83
C LYS A 87 -0.42 1.05 -12.31
N ASN A 88 -0.71 1.20 -11.02
CA ASN A 88 -0.73 2.48 -10.30
C ASN A 88 0.27 2.46 -9.15
N GLY A 89 1.24 3.38 -9.16
CA GLY A 89 2.28 3.49 -8.12
C GLY A 89 1.74 3.91 -6.75
N GLU A 90 0.59 4.56 -6.69
CA GLU A 90 -0.08 4.96 -5.44
C GLU A 90 -0.86 3.81 -4.77
N MET A 91 -0.87 2.63 -5.38
CA MET A 91 -1.58 1.45 -4.87
C MET A 91 -3.10 1.62 -4.67
N LEU A 92 -3.72 2.55 -5.39
CA LEU A 92 -5.17 2.76 -5.36
C LEU A 92 -5.95 1.67 -6.11
N SER A 93 -5.24 0.78 -6.82
CA SER A 93 -5.82 -0.33 -7.59
C SER A 93 -5.14 -1.64 -7.22
N THR A 94 -5.90 -2.74 -7.25
CA THR A 94 -5.37 -4.10 -7.15
C THR A 94 -4.85 -4.63 -8.50
N ALA A 95 -4.91 -3.84 -9.57
CA ALA A 95 -4.40 -4.22 -10.87
C ALA A 95 -2.87 -4.24 -10.87
N PHE A 96 -2.31 -5.41 -11.14
CA PHE A 96 -0.87 -5.64 -11.21
C PHE A 96 -0.51 -6.71 -12.22
N ASP A 97 0.72 -6.65 -12.71
CA ASP A 97 1.31 -7.67 -13.55
C ASP A 97 2.24 -8.56 -12.70
N LYS A 98 2.05 -9.88 -12.78
CA LYS A 98 2.95 -10.83 -12.14
C LYS A 98 4.32 -10.81 -12.83
N VAL A 99 5.37 -10.66 -12.04
CA VAL A 99 6.76 -10.67 -12.52
C VAL A 99 7.40 -12.03 -12.28
N ALA A 100 7.49 -12.44 -11.03
CA ALA A 100 8.09 -13.72 -10.65
C ALA A 100 7.57 -14.19 -9.28
N VAL A 101 7.71 -15.50 -9.01
CA VAL A 101 7.36 -16.12 -7.72
C VAL A 101 8.57 -16.83 -7.17
N ALA A 102 8.93 -16.53 -5.92
CA ALA A 102 9.96 -17.27 -5.21
C ALA A 102 9.39 -18.60 -4.71
N LYS A 103 9.98 -19.71 -5.16
CA LYS A 103 9.62 -21.06 -4.70
C LYS A 103 10.21 -21.38 -3.34
N LYS A 104 11.42 -20.86 -3.07
CA LYS A 104 12.10 -20.95 -1.77
C LYS A 104 12.81 -19.65 -1.48
N PRO A 105 12.74 -19.11 -0.24
CA PRO A 105 13.48 -17.92 0.15
C PRO A 105 14.98 -18.26 0.29
N GLN A 106 15.82 -17.64 -0.52
CA GLN A 106 17.27 -17.90 -0.52
C GLN A 106 18.11 -16.61 -0.59
N GLY A 107 17.57 -15.49 -0.13
CA GLY A 107 18.22 -14.19 -0.23
C GLY A 107 18.51 -13.76 -1.67
N ASN A 108 18.05 -12.63 -2.08
CA ASN A 108 18.21 -12.10 -3.45
C ASN A 108 17.67 -13.02 -4.57
N SER A 109 16.65 -13.86 -4.31
CA SER A 109 16.11 -14.81 -5.29
C SER A 109 15.70 -14.14 -6.59
N PHE A 110 15.04 -12.98 -6.55
CA PHE A 110 14.64 -12.24 -7.72
C PHE A 110 15.80 -11.55 -8.44
N ARG A 111 16.85 -11.16 -7.73
CA ARG A 111 18.05 -10.56 -8.35
C ARG A 111 18.95 -11.61 -9.03
N LYS A 112 19.05 -12.79 -8.45
CA LYS A 112 19.96 -13.86 -8.89
C LYS A 112 19.27 -14.97 -9.68
N ASN A 113 17.99 -14.87 -9.92
CA ASN A 113 17.16 -15.90 -10.58
C ASN A 113 17.22 -17.27 -9.89
N ILE A 114 17.37 -17.29 -8.55
CA ILE A 114 17.53 -18.52 -7.79
C ILE A 114 16.17 -19.00 -7.27
N THR A 115 15.79 -20.23 -7.61
CA THR A 115 14.55 -20.89 -7.15
C THR A 115 13.28 -20.03 -7.36
N ILE A 116 13.20 -19.37 -8.50
CA ILE A 116 12.04 -18.57 -8.90
C ILE A 116 11.32 -19.19 -10.09
N GLN A 117 10.04 -18.86 -10.22
CA GLN A 117 9.26 -19.05 -11.43
C GLN A 117 9.00 -17.69 -12.05
N VAL A 118 9.49 -17.49 -13.26
CA VAL A 118 9.35 -16.22 -13.98
C VAL A 118 8.07 -16.24 -14.79
N TYR A 119 7.30 -15.16 -14.73
CA TYR A 119 6.10 -14.93 -15.56
C TYR A 119 6.32 -13.83 -16.60
N ASN A 120 7.17 -12.85 -16.26
CA ASN A 120 7.49 -11.76 -17.17
C ASN A 120 8.98 -11.40 -17.05
N GLU A 121 9.76 -11.84 -18.02
CA GLU A 121 11.22 -11.61 -18.02
C GLU A 121 11.60 -10.14 -18.20
N THR A 122 10.85 -9.38 -18.98
CA THR A 122 11.17 -7.96 -19.22
C THR A 122 11.02 -7.14 -17.95
N LEU A 123 9.95 -7.37 -17.20
CA LEU A 123 9.71 -6.72 -15.92
C LEU A 123 10.70 -7.20 -14.83
N LEU A 124 11.12 -8.46 -14.90
CA LEU A 124 12.14 -8.96 -13.98
C LEU A 124 13.50 -8.30 -14.22
N LYS A 125 13.90 -8.14 -15.48
CA LYS A 125 15.14 -7.42 -15.84
C LYS A 125 15.08 -5.96 -15.42
N GLU A 126 13.96 -5.28 -15.64
CA GLU A 126 13.74 -3.91 -15.16
C GLU A 126 13.93 -3.81 -13.64
N TYR A 127 13.33 -4.73 -12.88
CA TYR A 127 13.51 -4.79 -11.43
C TYR A 127 14.98 -4.98 -11.02
N GLN A 128 15.69 -5.90 -11.67
CA GLN A 128 17.10 -6.18 -11.42
C GLN A 128 17.96 -4.95 -11.71
N GLN A 129 17.74 -4.28 -12.84
CA GLN A 129 18.45 -3.04 -13.19
C GLN A 129 18.23 -1.92 -12.17
N LEU A 130 17.00 -1.77 -11.66
CA LEU A 130 16.71 -0.81 -10.60
C LEU A 130 17.46 -1.13 -9.31
N LYS A 131 17.58 -2.41 -8.96
CA LYS A 131 18.36 -2.82 -7.77
C LYS A 131 19.85 -2.59 -7.94
N ASP A 132 20.40 -2.87 -9.11
CA ASP A 132 21.81 -2.62 -9.42
C ASP A 132 22.12 -1.11 -9.45
N LEU A 133 21.19 -0.30 -9.99
CA LEU A 133 21.27 1.15 -9.91
C LEU A 133 21.29 1.65 -8.46
N ASN A 134 20.48 1.08 -7.58
CA ASN A 134 20.48 1.45 -6.16
C ASN A 134 21.83 1.17 -5.49
N ASP A 135 22.45 0.04 -5.82
CA ASP A 135 23.78 -0.29 -5.29
C ASP A 135 24.82 0.74 -5.80
N THR A 136 24.78 1.08 -7.09
CA THR A 136 25.64 2.12 -7.68
C THR A 136 25.41 3.49 -7.03
N ILE A 137 24.16 3.89 -6.80
CA ILE A 137 23.81 5.13 -6.09
C ILE A 137 24.37 5.12 -4.66
N SER A 138 24.27 3.98 -3.98
CA SER A 138 24.75 3.82 -2.62
C SER A 138 26.28 3.92 -2.54
N GLU A 139 26.98 3.32 -3.49
CA GLU A 139 28.43 3.43 -3.63
C GLU A 139 28.86 4.87 -3.96
N PHE A 140 28.19 5.54 -4.89
CA PHE A 140 28.44 6.94 -5.20
C PHE A 140 28.26 7.82 -3.97
N LYS A 141 27.17 7.61 -3.21
CA LYS A 141 26.93 8.34 -1.96
C LYS A 141 28.06 8.16 -0.97
N LYS A 142 28.52 6.92 -0.79
CA LYS A 142 29.60 6.58 0.15
C LYS A 142 30.95 7.14 -0.31
N ASN A 143 31.32 6.91 -1.58
CA ASN A 143 32.68 7.12 -2.07
C ASN A 143 32.93 8.54 -2.65
N ARG A 144 31.86 9.24 -3.08
CA ARG A 144 32.00 10.57 -3.71
C ARG A 144 31.25 11.64 -2.92
N LEU A 145 29.93 11.50 -2.74
CA LEU A 145 29.13 12.54 -2.13
C LEU A 145 29.47 12.74 -0.64
N GLY A 146 29.62 11.66 0.11
CA GLY A 146 29.93 11.69 1.55
C GLY A 146 31.22 12.47 1.86
N PRO A 147 32.36 12.15 1.25
CA PRO A 147 33.59 12.91 1.42
C PRO A 147 33.46 14.40 1.09
N VAL A 148 32.78 14.76 -0.03
CA VAL A 148 32.53 16.15 -0.39
C VAL A 148 31.71 16.88 0.67
N LEU A 149 30.60 16.28 1.12
CA LEU A 149 29.77 16.87 2.18
C LEU A 149 30.52 17.01 3.50
N ASN A 150 31.37 16.05 3.86
CA ASN A 150 32.20 16.10 5.05
C ASN A 150 33.25 17.23 4.95
N HIS A 151 33.87 17.43 3.77
CA HIS A 151 34.78 18.53 3.53
C HIS A 151 34.07 19.89 3.66
N LEU A 152 32.91 20.05 3.04
CA LEU A 152 32.08 21.27 3.17
C LEU A 152 31.70 21.55 4.64
N LYS A 153 31.34 20.51 5.39
CA LYS A 153 31.02 20.62 6.82
C LYS A 153 32.21 21.11 7.64
N LYS A 154 33.43 20.57 7.38
CA LYS A 154 34.67 21.04 8.04
C LYS A 154 34.94 22.51 7.70
N ARG A 155 34.85 22.90 6.41
CA ARG A 155 35.05 24.30 5.98
C ARG A 155 34.05 25.26 6.63
N LYS A 156 32.76 24.89 6.70
CA LYS A 156 31.74 25.70 7.38
C LYS A 156 32.04 25.89 8.88
N LYS A 157 32.48 24.83 9.56
CA LYS A 157 32.90 24.95 10.97
C LYS A 157 34.06 25.93 11.15
N ALA A 158 35.08 25.81 10.31
CA ALA A 158 36.24 26.72 10.36
C ALA A 158 35.85 28.18 10.09
N LEU A 159 34.94 28.44 9.13
CA LEU A 159 34.43 29.79 8.87
C LEU A 159 33.60 30.33 10.02
N ALA A 160 32.75 29.50 10.64
CA ALA A 160 31.95 29.88 11.82
C ALA A 160 32.86 30.26 13.01
N GLU A 161 33.95 29.53 13.24
CA GLU A 161 34.95 29.86 14.25
C GLU A 161 35.66 31.17 13.93
N LYS A 162 36.11 31.40 12.68
CA LYS A 162 36.69 32.66 12.23
C LYS A 162 35.74 33.82 12.45
N ARG A 163 34.47 33.67 12.12
CA ARG A 163 33.42 34.68 12.35
C ARG A 163 33.27 35.01 13.84
N LYS A 164 33.25 33.98 14.71
CA LYS A 164 33.15 34.20 16.17
C LYS A 164 34.38 35.00 16.69
N LYS A 165 35.58 34.65 16.25
CA LYS A 165 36.83 35.37 16.63
C LYS A 165 36.83 36.80 16.11
N ALA A 166 36.46 37.03 14.86
CA ALA A 166 36.37 38.37 14.27
C ALA A 166 35.33 39.25 15.00
N LYS A 167 34.18 38.71 15.33
CA LYS A 167 33.16 39.41 16.13
C LYS A 167 33.65 39.79 17.52
N ALA A 168 34.40 38.90 18.19
CA ALA A 168 35.00 39.18 19.50
C ALA A 168 36.12 40.24 19.46
N ALA A 169 36.82 40.31 18.33
CA ALA A 169 37.90 41.30 18.09
C ALA A 169 37.42 42.63 17.48
N GLY A 170 36.10 42.82 17.24
CA GLY A 170 35.56 44.04 16.62
C GLY A 170 35.92 44.22 15.14
N ILE A 171 36.40 43.17 14.46
CA ILE A 171 36.82 43.21 13.05
C ILE A 171 35.65 42.95 12.12
N PRO A 172 35.53 43.62 10.96
CA PRO A 172 34.48 43.36 9.98
C PRO A 172 34.49 41.88 9.53
N TYR A 173 33.33 41.19 9.59
CA TYR A 173 33.19 39.77 9.28
C TYR A 173 32.20 39.46 8.14
N GLU A 174 31.77 40.49 7.42
CA GLU A 174 30.77 40.36 6.33
C GLU A 174 31.24 39.41 5.22
N SER A 175 32.52 39.51 4.81
CA SER A 175 33.08 38.62 3.78
C SER A 175 33.11 37.14 4.22
N VAL A 176 33.30 36.89 5.53
CA VAL A 176 33.26 35.52 6.08
C VAL A 176 31.83 35.00 6.10
N LEU A 177 30.88 35.89 6.41
CA LEU A 177 29.46 35.56 6.42
C LEU A 177 28.95 35.23 4.99
N GLN A 178 29.31 36.05 4.02
CA GLN A 178 29.01 35.80 2.60
C GLN A 178 29.51 34.41 2.16
N ARG A 179 30.76 34.08 2.46
CA ARG A 179 31.38 32.80 2.12
C ARG A 179 30.73 31.63 2.82
N GLU A 180 30.30 31.81 4.08
CA GLU A 180 29.51 30.79 4.81
C GLU A 180 28.16 30.54 4.13
N ASN A 181 27.49 31.58 3.67
CA ASN A 181 26.19 31.49 3.00
C ASN A 181 26.32 30.85 1.61
N GLU A 182 27.38 31.18 0.85
CA GLU A 182 27.68 30.53 -0.43
C GLU A 182 27.89 29.01 -0.25
N LEU A 183 28.69 28.60 0.76
CA LEU A 183 28.89 27.18 1.04
C LEU A 183 27.60 26.46 1.48
N LYS A 184 26.71 27.13 2.22
CA LYS A 184 25.40 26.59 2.56
C LYS A 184 24.53 26.40 1.32
N LYS A 185 24.52 27.40 0.43
CA LYS A 185 23.78 27.33 -0.84
C LYS A 185 24.31 26.20 -1.71
N TYR A 186 25.62 26.10 -1.88
CA TYR A 186 26.24 25.03 -2.66
C TYR A 186 25.96 23.63 -2.10
N GLU A 187 26.03 23.46 -0.75
CA GLU A 187 25.68 22.18 -0.12
C GLU A 187 24.21 21.80 -0.36
N LYS A 188 23.29 22.78 -0.30
CA LYS A 188 21.88 22.57 -0.56
C LYS A 188 21.64 22.14 -2.01
N GLU A 189 22.29 22.81 -2.96
CA GLU A 189 22.18 22.49 -4.38
C GLU A 189 22.68 21.08 -4.70
N ILE A 190 23.82 20.67 -4.15
CA ILE A 190 24.37 19.32 -4.35
C ILE A 190 23.38 18.28 -3.82
N LYS A 191 22.85 18.48 -2.60
CA LYS A 191 21.88 17.56 -2.02
C LYS A 191 20.61 17.49 -2.83
N GLN A 192 20.07 18.62 -3.26
CA GLN A 192 18.85 18.67 -4.07
C GLN A 192 19.02 17.91 -5.39
N ARG A 193 20.14 18.15 -6.12
CA ARG A 193 20.41 17.42 -7.37
C ARG A 193 20.54 15.90 -7.15
N TYR A 194 21.20 15.50 -6.06
CA TYR A 194 21.31 14.09 -5.71
C TYR A 194 19.95 13.49 -5.38
N ASP A 195 19.18 14.13 -4.52
CA ASP A 195 17.86 13.64 -4.09
C ASP A 195 16.87 13.59 -5.28
N GLU A 196 16.94 14.58 -6.18
CA GLU A 196 16.15 14.62 -7.40
C GLU A 196 16.52 13.48 -8.36
N TYR A 197 17.81 13.25 -8.57
CA TYR A 197 18.30 12.13 -9.38
C TYR A 197 17.82 10.79 -8.82
N VAL A 198 17.97 10.56 -7.51
CA VAL A 198 17.53 9.33 -6.83
C VAL A 198 16.02 9.17 -6.93
N ARG A 199 15.28 10.24 -6.75
CA ARG A 199 13.81 10.23 -6.83
C ARG A 199 13.33 9.80 -8.20
N GLU A 200 13.85 10.42 -9.27
CA GLU A 200 13.38 10.17 -10.64
C GLU A 200 13.85 8.81 -11.18
N ASN A 201 15.08 8.41 -10.91
CA ASN A 201 15.66 7.22 -11.54
C ASN A 201 15.51 5.93 -10.71
N TYR A 202 15.28 6.05 -9.40
CA TYR A 202 15.13 4.88 -8.54
C TYR A 202 13.83 4.88 -7.73
N THR A 203 13.56 5.92 -6.93
CA THR A 203 12.44 5.88 -5.97
C THR A 203 11.08 5.78 -6.65
N LYS A 204 10.84 6.57 -7.69
CA LYS A 204 9.60 6.49 -8.46
C LYS A 204 9.46 5.15 -9.20
N PRO A 205 10.44 4.71 -10.02
CA PRO A 205 10.31 3.44 -10.74
C PRO A 205 10.14 2.23 -9.80
N ILE A 206 10.92 2.14 -8.73
CA ILE A 206 10.85 1.01 -7.80
C ILE A 206 9.53 1.00 -7.01
N SER A 207 8.87 2.15 -6.84
CA SER A 207 7.60 2.23 -6.11
C SER A 207 6.45 1.46 -6.78
N TYR A 208 6.56 1.19 -8.08
CA TYR A 208 5.60 0.35 -8.78
C TYR A 208 5.77 -1.14 -8.48
N PHE A 209 6.94 -1.57 -8.04
CA PHE A 209 7.17 -2.96 -7.66
C PHE A 209 6.72 -3.20 -6.22
N ARG A 210 6.09 -4.35 -5.99
CA ARG A 210 5.64 -4.80 -4.67
C ARG A 210 5.86 -6.29 -4.52
N THR A 211 5.95 -6.73 -3.29
CA THR A 211 5.97 -8.15 -2.95
C THR A 211 4.65 -8.51 -2.29
N LEU A 212 4.00 -9.55 -2.80
CA LEU A 212 2.78 -10.13 -2.22
C LEU A 212 3.14 -11.42 -1.50
N THR A 213 2.55 -11.62 -0.33
CA THR A 213 2.56 -12.90 0.37
C THR A 213 1.14 -13.41 0.54
N LYS A 214 1.00 -14.71 0.72
CA LYS A 214 -0.27 -15.29 1.12
C LYS A 214 -0.44 -15.10 2.62
N SER A 215 -1.60 -14.62 3.01
CA SER A 215 -2.01 -14.43 4.40
C SER A 215 -3.29 -15.20 4.64
N MET A 216 -3.36 -15.90 5.76
CA MET A 216 -4.59 -16.54 6.19
C MET A 216 -5.45 -15.52 6.91
N LYS A 217 -6.67 -15.36 6.43
CA LYS A 217 -7.71 -14.51 7.01
C LYS A 217 -8.91 -15.36 7.38
N PHE A 218 -9.84 -14.80 8.14
CA PHE A 218 -11.04 -15.49 8.58
C PHE A 218 -12.27 -14.68 8.17
N TYR A 219 -13.35 -15.39 7.89
CA TYR A 219 -14.68 -14.78 7.75
C TYR A 219 -15.68 -15.53 8.62
N GLU A 220 -16.67 -14.82 9.13
CA GLU A 220 -17.74 -15.40 9.93
C GLU A 220 -18.86 -15.90 9.02
N VAL A 221 -19.40 -17.07 9.31
CA VAL A 221 -20.48 -17.70 8.57
C VAL A 221 -21.60 -18.01 9.55
N LEU A 222 -22.79 -17.56 9.20
CA LEU A 222 -24.03 -17.95 9.84
C LEU A 222 -24.58 -19.21 9.14
N ASN A 223 -25.08 -20.19 9.88
CA ASN A 223 -25.63 -21.41 9.35
C ASN A 223 -27.11 -21.52 9.65
N ASN A 224 -27.84 -22.20 8.74
CA ASN A 224 -29.27 -22.52 8.84
C ASN A 224 -30.13 -21.32 9.23
N ILE A 225 -30.02 -20.27 8.42
CA ILE A 225 -30.67 -19.00 8.66
C ILE A 225 -32.11 -19.08 8.19
N GLN A 226 -33.04 -18.62 9.03
CA GLN A 226 -34.41 -18.45 8.70
C GLN A 226 -34.79 -16.99 8.90
N LEU A 227 -35.25 -16.33 7.83
CA LEU A 227 -35.69 -14.94 7.87
C LEU A 227 -37.16 -14.82 7.55
N ILE A 228 -37.82 -13.93 8.24
CA ILE A 228 -39.16 -13.44 7.92
C ILE A 228 -39.05 -11.98 7.59
N ILE A 229 -39.39 -11.63 6.37
CA ILE A 229 -39.29 -10.26 5.86
C ILE A 229 -40.73 -9.79 5.56
N LEU A 230 -41.12 -8.68 6.16
CA LEU A 230 -42.33 -7.96 5.84
C LEU A 230 -41.97 -6.72 5.04
N SER A 231 -42.57 -6.57 3.87
CA SER A 231 -42.35 -5.40 3.02
C SER A 231 -43.65 -4.71 2.68
N LEU A 232 -43.70 -3.42 2.90
CA LEU A 232 -44.76 -2.52 2.39
C LEU A 232 -44.18 -1.83 1.15
N ILE A 233 -44.71 -2.17 -0.02
CA ILE A 233 -44.38 -1.48 -1.26
C ILE A 233 -45.43 -0.40 -1.46
N HIS A 234 -45.00 0.84 -1.52
CA HIS A 234 -45.89 1.94 -1.92
C HIS A 234 -45.96 1.93 -3.46
N ILE A 235 -47.06 1.39 -3.98
CA ILE A 235 -47.42 1.44 -5.40
C ILE A 235 -48.11 2.77 -5.68
#